data_e676d29863bb8a56ed8c2d2914e2a031
#
_entry.id   e676d29863bb8a56ed8c2d2914e2a031
#
_cell.length_a   1.000
_cell.length_b   1.000
_cell.length_c   1.000
_cell.angle_alpha   90.00
_cell.angle_beta   90.00
_cell.angle_gamma   90.00
#
_symmetry.space_group_name_H-M   'P 1'
#
loop_
_entity.id
_entity.type
_entity.pdbx_description
1 polymer ?
#
loop_
_entity_poly.entity_id
_entity_poly.type
_entity_poly.pdbx_seq_one_letter_code
_entity_poly.pdbx_strand_id
1 'polypeptide(L)'
;VGLCLLAAAGMLYVVNHPAIVGASATTRQLPIYCVEKDYKVLSISFDAAWGNEDTQQLIDILGKYNIKATFFVVGEWVDKYPESVKALHDAGHEVMSHSNDHAHFNSLSAEEITADLNTCNDKIEAVTGVRPTLFRCPYGEYDDHVINAVRSLGMEPIQWDVDSLDWKDLSAPEITKRVTGKV
;
A
#
# COMPACT_ATOMS: atom_id res chain seq x y z
N VAL A 1 -3.18 32.46 48.29
CA VAL A 1 -3.50 32.94 46.94
C VAL A 1 -2.24 32.99 46.08
N GLY A 2 -1.08 33.48 46.58
CA GLY A 2 0.16 33.57 45.79
C GLY A 2 0.72 32.24 45.32
N LEU A 3 0.64 31.18 46.12
CA LEU A 3 1.14 29.84 45.77
C LEU A 3 0.35 29.18 44.62
N CYS A 4 -0.98 29.37 44.58
CA CYS A 4 -1.85 28.86 43.50
C CYS A 4 -1.61 29.59 42.19
N LEU A 5 -1.29 30.88 42.19
CA LEU A 5 -0.97 31.66 41.00
C LEU A 5 0.38 31.25 40.40
N LEU A 6 1.38 30.94 41.24
CA LEU A 6 2.69 30.43 40.80
C LEU A 6 2.58 29.02 40.21
N ALA A 7 1.75 28.14 40.80
CA ALA A 7 1.49 26.83 40.28
C ALA A 7 0.76 26.88 38.94
N ALA A 8 -0.23 27.75 38.78
CA ALA A 8 -0.94 27.94 37.51
C ALA A 8 -0.05 28.52 36.41
N ALA A 9 0.81 29.50 36.75
CA ALA A 9 1.77 30.08 35.81
C ALA A 9 2.83 29.06 35.38
N GLY A 10 3.32 28.23 36.32
CA GLY A 10 4.24 27.13 36.02
C GLY A 10 3.63 26.06 35.09
N MET A 11 2.37 25.70 35.34
CA MET A 11 1.64 24.71 34.50
C MET A 11 1.39 25.27 33.09
N LEU A 12 1.01 26.56 32.96
CA LEU A 12 0.86 27.21 31.66
C LEU A 12 2.19 27.31 30.90
N TYR A 13 3.30 27.60 31.62
CA TYR A 13 4.63 27.61 31.00
C TYR A 13 5.03 26.22 30.46
N VAL A 14 4.84 25.17 31.26
CA VAL A 14 5.16 23.80 30.86
C VAL A 14 4.32 23.37 29.65
N VAL A 15 3.00 23.62 29.67
CA VAL A 15 2.08 23.19 28.58
C VAL A 15 2.35 23.97 27.28
N ASN A 16 2.80 25.23 27.36
CA ASN A 16 3.03 26.08 26.17
C ASN A 16 4.51 26.18 25.76
N HIS A 17 5.43 25.49 26.45
CA HIS A 17 6.84 25.55 26.08
C HIS A 17 7.10 24.84 24.74
N PRO A 18 7.73 25.51 23.74
CA PRO A 18 7.91 24.95 22.38
C PRO A 18 8.57 23.56 22.35
N ALA A 19 9.51 23.31 23.27
CA ALA A 19 10.18 22.01 23.38
C ALA A 19 9.25 20.89 23.89
N ILE A 20 8.18 21.23 24.64
CA ILE A 20 7.22 20.24 25.17
C ILE A 20 6.11 20.00 24.15
N VAL A 21 5.66 21.06 23.48
CA VAL A 21 4.67 20.93 22.38
C VAL A 21 5.26 20.17 21.19
N GLY A 22 6.54 20.38 20.87
CA GLY A 22 7.25 19.65 19.83
C GLY A 22 7.46 18.16 20.16
N ALA A 23 7.56 17.78 21.43
CA ALA A 23 7.71 16.38 21.86
C ALA A 23 6.38 15.60 21.87
N SER A 24 5.24 16.27 21.76
CA SER A 24 3.90 15.65 21.83
C SER A 24 3.24 15.41 20.47
N ALA A 25 3.81 15.94 19.38
CA ALA A 25 3.28 15.78 18.03
C ALA A 25 4.14 14.77 17.25
N THR A 26 4.02 13.48 17.52
CA THR A 26 4.44 12.47 16.57
C THR A 26 3.47 12.54 15.38
N THR A 27 3.93 13.11 14.28
CA THR A 27 3.16 13.10 13.04
C THR A 27 3.02 11.63 12.57
N ARG A 28 1.79 11.12 12.58
CA ARG A 28 1.50 9.78 12.12
C ARG A 28 2.01 9.58 10.70
N GLN A 29 2.74 8.51 10.46
CA GLN A 29 3.18 8.14 9.13
C GLN A 29 2.01 7.56 8.34
N LEU A 30 1.84 8.02 7.10
CA LEU A 30 0.76 7.56 6.24
C LEU A 30 1.33 7.00 4.92
N PRO A 31 0.72 5.94 4.38
CA PRO A 31 0.96 5.52 3.00
C PRO A 31 0.33 6.53 2.03
N ILE A 32 0.63 6.40 0.77
CA ILE A 32 0.04 7.22 -0.28
C ILE A 32 -1.35 6.65 -0.64
N TYR A 33 -2.40 7.43 -0.40
CA TYR A 33 -3.79 7.10 -0.78
C TYR A 33 -4.15 7.66 -2.15
N CYS A 34 -3.73 8.88 -2.42
CA CYS A 34 -3.97 9.58 -3.67
C CYS A 34 -2.86 10.60 -3.93
N VAL A 35 -2.74 11.02 -5.16
CA VAL A 35 -1.79 12.06 -5.60
C VAL A 35 -2.56 13.22 -6.17
N GLU A 36 -2.33 14.42 -5.63
CA GLU A 36 -2.95 15.63 -6.14
C GLU A 36 -2.45 15.96 -7.56
N LYS A 37 -3.37 16.20 -8.47
CA LYS A 37 -3.12 16.58 -9.86
C LYS A 37 -4.04 17.73 -10.24
N ASP A 38 -3.56 18.59 -11.12
CA ASP A 38 -4.29 19.71 -11.71
C ASP A 38 -5.21 19.32 -12.88
N TYR A 39 -5.26 18.03 -13.21
CA TYR A 39 -6.12 17.45 -14.24
C TYR A 39 -6.75 16.14 -13.75
N LYS A 40 -7.89 15.76 -14.36
CA LYS A 40 -8.62 14.56 -14.02
C LYS A 40 -7.86 13.31 -14.47
N VAL A 41 -7.39 12.54 -13.53
CA VAL A 41 -6.69 11.28 -13.74
C VAL A 41 -6.98 10.34 -12.59
N LEU A 42 -6.99 9.06 -12.85
CA LEU A 42 -7.07 8.01 -11.84
C LEU A 42 -6.03 6.93 -12.15
N SER A 43 -5.64 6.18 -11.12
CA SER A 43 -4.82 4.98 -11.24
C SER A 43 -5.67 3.77 -10.85
N ILE A 44 -5.60 2.71 -11.64
CA ILE A 44 -6.24 1.43 -11.34
C ILE A 44 -5.17 0.49 -10.82
N SER A 45 -5.46 -0.19 -9.70
CA SER A 45 -4.58 -1.21 -9.15
C SER A 45 -5.36 -2.44 -8.73
N PHE A 46 -4.67 -3.58 -8.75
CA PHE A 46 -5.19 -4.89 -8.38
C PHE A 46 -4.25 -5.55 -7.39
N ASP A 47 -4.80 -6.25 -6.40
CA ASP A 47 -4.06 -7.10 -5.48
C ASP A 47 -4.25 -8.55 -5.90
N ALA A 48 -3.15 -9.27 -6.16
CA ALA A 48 -3.17 -10.67 -6.61
C ALA A 48 -2.53 -11.59 -5.57
N ALA A 49 -3.38 -12.37 -4.90
CA ALA A 49 -2.97 -13.30 -3.85
C ALA A 49 -3.45 -14.74 -4.11
N TRP A 50 -4.59 -14.93 -4.78
CA TRP A 50 -5.21 -16.23 -5.02
C TRP A 50 -5.69 -16.35 -6.45
N GLY A 51 -5.49 -17.55 -7.03
CA GLY A 51 -5.94 -17.83 -8.40
C GLY A 51 -5.22 -17.00 -9.46
N ASN A 52 -5.33 -17.39 -10.70
CA ASN A 52 -4.83 -16.63 -11.86
C ASN A 52 -5.75 -16.73 -13.07
N GLU A 53 -6.95 -17.25 -12.86
CA GLU A 53 -7.91 -17.59 -13.92
C GLU A 53 -8.34 -16.36 -14.72
N ASP A 54 -8.37 -15.19 -14.06
CA ASP A 54 -8.80 -13.93 -14.65
C ASP A 54 -7.65 -13.10 -15.23
N THR A 55 -6.39 -13.50 -15.00
CA THR A 55 -5.21 -12.67 -15.35
C THR A 55 -5.20 -12.32 -16.84
N GLN A 56 -5.37 -13.30 -17.74
CA GLN A 56 -5.36 -13.02 -19.18
C GLN A 56 -6.54 -12.16 -19.60
N GLN A 57 -7.73 -12.39 -19.02
CA GLN A 57 -8.91 -11.57 -19.31
C GLN A 57 -8.72 -10.11 -18.87
N LEU A 58 -8.09 -9.88 -17.72
CA LEU A 58 -7.74 -8.53 -17.26
C LEU A 58 -6.76 -7.85 -18.22
N ILE A 59 -5.70 -8.55 -18.63
CA ILE A 59 -4.73 -8.03 -19.63
C ILE A 59 -5.44 -7.63 -20.92
N ASP A 60 -6.32 -8.50 -21.43
CA ASP A 60 -7.03 -8.27 -22.69
C ASP A 60 -7.98 -7.06 -22.59
N ILE A 61 -8.71 -6.93 -21.48
CA ILE A 61 -9.62 -5.80 -21.23
C ILE A 61 -8.82 -4.50 -21.12
N LEU A 62 -7.77 -4.46 -20.29
CA LEU A 62 -6.94 -3.27 -20.11
C LEU A 62 -6.26 -2.88 -21.43
N GLY A 63 -5.77 -3.87 -22.18
CA GLY A 63 -5.16 -3.69 -23.50
C GLY A 63 -6.14 -3.12 -24.53
N LYS A 64 -7.39 -3.58 -24.56
CA LYS A 64 -8.46 -3.07 -25.42
C LYS A 64 -8.70 -1.56 -25.26
N TYR A 65 -8.57 -1.06 -24.02
CA TYR A 65 -8.75 0.35 -23.71
C TYR A 65 -7.43 1.13 -23.59
N ASN A 66 -6.30 0.50 -23.90
CA ASN A 66 -4.95 1.06 -23.75
C ASN A 66 -4.69 1.61 -22.32
N ILE A 67 -5.16 0.88 -21.32
CA ILE A 67 -4.98 1.22 -19.91
C ILE A 67 -3.80 0.42 -19.35
N LYS A 68 -2.91 1.10 -18.62
CA LYS A 68 -1.89 0.46 -17.79
C LYS A 68 -2.32 0.53 -16.34
N ALA A 69 -2.08 -0.55 -15.60
CA ALA A 69 -2.46 -0.70 -14.21
C ALA A 69 -1.26 -1.17 -13.38
N THR A 70 -1.36 -1.06 -12.07
CA THR A 70 -0.38 -1.59 -11.12
C THR A 70 -0.96 -2.84 -10.46
N PHE A 71 -0.22 -3.95 -10.50
CA PHE A 71 -0.56 -5.19 -9.83
C PHE A 71 0.35 -5.40 -8.62
N PHE A 72 -0.22 -5.42 -7.44
CA PHE A 72 0.46 -5.77 -6.20
C PHE A 72 0.32 -7.27 -5.99
N VAL A 73 1.42 -8.02 -6.11
CA VAL A 73 1.39 -9.48 -6.11
C VAL A 73 2.06 -10.05 -4.87
N VAL A 74 1.48 -11.13 -4.32
CA VAL A 74 2.06 -11.88 -3.21
C VAL A 74 3.18 -12.77 -3.73
N GLY A 75 4.30 -12.88 -3.00
CA GLY A 75 5.44 -13.69 -3.42
C GLY A 75 5.13 -15.17 -3.62
N GLU A 76 4.23 -15.77 -2.82
CA GLU A 76 3.73 -17.12 -3.05
C GLU A 76 2.92 -17.25 -4.35
N TRP A 77 2.20 -16.19 -4.75
CA TRP A 77 1.50 -16.14 -6.03
C TRP A 77 2.50 -16.06 -7.20
N VAL A 78 3.62 -15.34 -7.03
CA VAL A 78 4.71 -15.29 -8.02
C VAL A 78 5.32 -16.68 -8.22
N ASP A 79 5.60 -17.41 -7.14
CA ASP A 79 6.14 -18.77 -7.21
C ASP A 79 5.18 -19.72 -7.93
N LYS A 80 3.89 -19.58 -7.70
CA LYS A 80 2.87 -20.46 -8.24
C LYS A 80 2.51 -20.16 -9.70
N TYR A 81 2.57 -18.87 -10.09
CA TYR A 81 2.11 -18.40 -11.39
C TYR A 81 3.12 -17.45 -12.08
N PRO A 82 4.40 -17.82 -12.23
CA PRO A 82 5.43 -16.94 -12.79
C PRO A 82 5.11 -16.49 -14.22
N GLU A 83 4.41 -17.31 -15.02
CA GLU A 83 3.97 -16.92 -16.36
C GLU A 83 2.89 -15.85 -16.35
N SER A 84 2.01 -15.80 -15.34
CA SER A 84 1.03 -14.74 -15.17
C SER A 84 1.72 -13.42 -14.80
N VAL A 85 2.71 -13.47 -13.89
CA VAL A 85 3.56 -12.32 -13.55
C VAL A 85 4.25 -11.77 -14.78
N LYS A 86 4.88 -12.66 -15.56
CA LYS A 86 5.54 -12.28 -16.81
C LYS A 86 4.58 -11.68 -17.82
N ALA A 87 3.39 -12.26 -18.00
CA ALA A 87 2.38 -11.76 -18.92
C ALA A 87 1.90 -10.34 -18.55
N LEU A 88 1.68 -10.08 -17.26
CA LEU A 88 1.35 -8.74 -16.76
C LEU A 88 2.46 -7.74 -17.08
N HIS A 89 3.70 -8.09 -16.81
CA HIS A 89 4.86 -7.24 -17.09
C HIS A 89 5.05 -7.00 -18.59
N ASP A 90 5.00 -8.04 -19.42
CA ASP A 90 5.16 -7.95 -20.87
C ASP A 90 4.04 -7.13 -21.53
N ALA A 91 2.85 -7.13 -20.95
CA ALA A 91 1.74 -6.27 -21.37
C ALA A 91 1.95 -4.78 -20.96
N GLY A 92 3.03 -4.48 -20.23
CA GLY A 92 3.41 -3.13 -19.81
C GLY A 92 2.67 -2.64 -18.57
N HIS A 93 2.17 -3.54 -17.74
CA HIS A 93 1.66 -3.24 -16.40
C HIS A 93 2.82 -3.18 -15.40
N GLU A 94 2.64 -2.42 -14.34
CA GLU A 94 3.56 -2.46 -13.21
C GLU A 94 3.25 -3.67 -12.32
N VAL A 95 4.30 -4.43 -11.93
CA VAL A 95 4.18 -5.53 -10.98
C VAL A 95 4.95 -5.14 -9.73
N MET A 96 4.24 -4.99 -8.61
CA MET A 96 4.75 -4.47 -7.34
C MET A 96 4.46 -5.44 -6.20
N SER A 97 5.01 -5.17 -5.02
CA SER A 97 4.97 -6.09 -3.88
C SER A 97 3.69 -6.00 -3.06
N HIS A 98 3.12 -7.16 -2.72
CA HIS A 98 2.02 -7.32 -1.75
C HIS A 98 2.39 -8.26 -0.60
N SER A 99 3.63 -8.21 -0.11
CA SER A 99 4.27 -9.16 0.80
C SER A 99 4.63 -10.51 0.18
N ASN A 100 5.34 -11.34 0.92
CA ASN A 100 5.68 -12.67 0.45
C ASN A 100 4.56 -13.69 0.67
N ASP A 101 3.88 -13.66 1.83
CA ASP A 101 2.92 -14.67 2.26
C ASP A 101 1.58 -14.09 2.78
N HIS A 102 1.32 -12.81 2.51
CA HIS A 102 0.12 -12.10 2.94
C HIS A 102 -0.07 -12.04 4.46
N ALA A 103 1.01 -11.90 5.23
CA ALA A 103 1.00 -11.84 6.69
C ALA A 103 0.39 -10.52 7.23
N HIS A 104 0.02 -10.54 8.51
CA HIS A 104 -0.40 -9.35 9.27
C HIS A 104 0.82 -8.50 9.69
N PHE A 105 1.17 -7.49 8.91
CA PHE A 105 2.39 -6.71 9.06
C PHE A 105 2.48 -5.94 10.39
N ASN A 106 1.36 -5.52 10.96
CA ASN A 106 1.36 -4.88 12.28
C ASN A 106 1.85 -5.80 13.42
N SER A 107 1.88 -7.11 13.20
CA SER A 107 2.37 -8.09 14.17
C SER A 107 3.84 -8.49 13.97
N LEU A 108 4.47 -8.07 12.87
CA LEU A 108 5.84 -8.39 12.52
C LEU A 108 6.82 -7.35 13.08
N SER A 109 8.03 -7.78 13.43
CA SER A 109 9.13 -6.86 13.70
C SER A 109 9.65 -6.20 12.42
N ALA A 110 10.42 -5.12 12.53
CA ALA A 110 11.01 -4.45 11.38
C ALA A 110 11.94 -5.36 10.57
N GLU A 111 12.64 -6.28 11.25
CA GLU A 111 13.51 -7.28 10.63
C GLU A 111 12.69 -8.31 9.83
N GLU A 112 11.57 -8.78 10.37
CA GLU A 112 10.67 -9.72 9.69
C GLU A 112 10.01 -9.06 8.48
N ILE A 113 9.54 -7.80 8.59
CA ILE A 113 9.03 -7.00 7.47
C ILE A 113 10.09 -6.88 6.37
N THR A 114 11.33 -6.55 6.75
CA THR A 114 12.44 -6.41 5.80
C THR A 114 12.74 -7.73 5.08
N ALA A 115 12.74 -8.84 5.80
CA ALA A 115 12.98 -10.17 5.22
C ALA A 115 11.86 -10.58 4.27
N ASP A 116 10.60 -10.39 4.65
CA ASP A 116 9.42 -10.68 3.83
C ASP A 116 9.46 -9.89 2.51
N LEU A 117 9.61 -8.56 2.60
CA LEU A 117 9.63 -7.69 1.44
C LEU A 117 10.80 -7.99 0.48
N ASN A 118 11.99 -8.25 1.01
CA ASN A 118 13.12 -8.64 0.17
C ASN A 118 12.85 -9.96 -0.55
N THR A 119 12.28 -10.95 0.15
CA THR A 119 11.92 -12.23 -0.45
C THR A 119 10.92 -12.07 -1.59
N CYS A 120 9.85 -11.29 -1.39
CA CYS A 120 8.87 -11.01 -2.44
C CYS A 120 9.50 -10.25 -3.61
N ASN A 121 10.28 -9.22 -3.32
CA ASN A 121 10.95 -8.40 -4.34
C ASN A 121 11.92 -9.20 -5.19
N ASP A 122 12.71 -10.09 -4.58
CA ASP A 122 13.65 -10.97 -5.30
C ASP A 122 12.92 -11.91 -6.27
N LYS A 123 11.76 -12.45 -5.86
CA LYS A 123 10.91 -13.29 -6.72
C LYS A 123 10.35 -12.53 -7.90
N ILE A 124 9.80 -11.32 -7.67
CA ILE A 124 9.26 -10.48 -8.74
C ILE A 124 10.38 -10.08 -9.72
N GLU A 125 11.52 -9.64 -9.19
CA GLU A 125 12.67 -9.24 -9.99
C GLU A 125 13.23 -10.40 -10.82
N ALA A 126 13.25 -11.62 -10.29
CA ALA A 126 13.70 -12.81 -11.01
C ALA A 126 12.84 -13.10 -12.25
N VAL A 127 11.53 -12.79 -12.22
CA VAL A 127 10.60 -13.03 -13.33
C VAL A 127 10.56 -11.85 -14.32
N THR A 128 10.55 -10.61 -13.78
CA THR A 128 10.32 -9.39 -14.58
C THR A 128 11.60 -8.66 -14.98
N GLY A 129 12.70 -8.89 -14.27
CA GLY A 129 13.93 -8.09 -14.38
C GLY A 129 13.83 -6.71 -13.72
N VAL A 130 12.73 -6.41 -13.03
CA VAL A 130 12.48 -5.12 -12.38
C VAL A 130 12.19 -5.33 -10.90
N ARG A 131 12.99 -4.68 -10.03
CA ARG A 131 12.76 -4.71 -8.60
C ARG A 131 11.62 -3.78 -8.21
N PRO A 132 10.63 -4.25 -7.43
CA PRO A 132 9.55 -3.42 -6.94
C PRO A 132 10.02 -2.22 -6.11
N THR A 133 9.39 -1.08 -6.32
CA THR A 133 9.60 0.15 -5.54
C THR A 133 8.36 0.57 -4.76
N LEU A 134 7.23 -0.08 -5.00
CA LEU A 134 5.96 0.16 -4.32
C LEU A 134 5.54 -1.10 -3.56
N PHE A 135 4.89 -0.87 -2.44
CA PHE A 135 4.36 -1.93 -1.58
C PHE A 135 2.93 -1.62 -1.16
N ARG A 136 2.07 -2.63 -1.15
CA ARG A 136 0.75 -2.52 -0.53
C ARG A 136 0.65 -3.50 0.62
N CYS A 137 0.28 -2.99 1.82
CA CYS A 137 0.11 -3.83 2.99
C CYS A 137 -1.06 -4.80 2.80
N PRO A 138 -0.87 -6.10 3.12
CA PRO A 138 -1.98 -7.02 3.27
C PRO A 138 -3.07 -6.47 4.18
N TYR A 139 -4.33 -6.74 3.86
CA TYR A 139 -5.51 -6.26 4.60
C TYR A 139 -5.65 -4.73 4.66
N GLY A 140 -4.75 -3.97 4.04
CA GLY A 140 -4.69 -2.51 4.17
C GLY A 140 -4.29 -2.03 5.57
N GLU A 141 -3.77 -2.90 6.43
CA GLU A 141 -3.37 -2.56 7.79
C GLU A 141 -1.93 -2.04 7.84
N TYR A 142 -1.70 -1.00 8.61
CA TYR A 142 -0.37 -0.42 8.84
C TYR A 142 -0.36 0.42 10.10
N ASP A 143 0.82 0.63 10.63
CA ASP A 143 1.15 1.64 11.62
C ASP A 143 2.50 2.30 11.29
N ASP A 144 2.99 3.17 12.17
CA ASP A 144 4.20 3.94 11.92
C ASP A 144 5.44 3.04 11.77
N HIS A 145 5.51 1.90 12.50
CA HIS A 145 6.68 1.02 12.39
C HIS A 145 6.71 0.30 11.05
N VAL A 146 5.56 -0.14 10.53
CA VAL A 146 5.45 -0.76 9.20
C VAL A 146 5.86 0.24 8.12
N ILE A 147 5.31 1.46 8.15
CA ILE A 147 5.64 2.50 7.17
C ILE A 147 7.14 2.83 7.18
N ASN A 148 7.73 2.94 8.36
CA ASN A 148 9.15 3.22 8.50
C ASN A 148 10.03 2.07 8.00
N ALA A 149 9.66 0.81 8.28
CA ALA A 149 10.36 -0.36 7.78
C ALA A 149 10.32 -0.42 6.24
N VAL A 150 9.15 -0.22 5.63
CA VAL A 150 8.99 -0.18 4.16
C VAL A 150 9.86 0.92 3.55
N ARG A 151 9.80 2.14 4.08
CA ARG A 151 10.59 3.27 3.57
C ARG A 151 12.09 3.11 3.76
N SER A 152 12.53 2.41 4.79
CA SER A 152 13.96 2.10 4.99
C SER A 152 14.54 1.23 3.88
N LEU A 153 13.70 0.49 3.15
CA LEU A 153 14.07 -0.30 1.98
C LEU A 153 14.03 0.50 0.66
N GLY A 154 13.75 1.80 0.72
CA GLY A 154 13.57 2.65 -0.47
C GLY A 154 12.25 2.39 -1.21
N MET A 155 11.28 1.77 -0.55
CA MET A 155 9.95 1.51 -1.10
C MET A 155 8.93 2.51 -0.56
N GLU A 156 7.89 2.81 -1.35
CA GLU A 156 6.75 3.61 -0.89
C GLU A 156 5.52 2.73 -0.65
N PRO A 157 4.90 2.85 0.55
CA PRO A 157 3.66 2.16 0.84
C PRO A 157 2.48 2.86 0.15
N ILE A 158 1.71 2.09 -0.61
CA ILE A 158 0.57 2.55 -1.39
C ILE A 158 -0.72 1.96 -0.82
N GLN A 159 -1.70 2.81 -0.62
CA GLN A 159 -3.05 2.45 -0.22
C GLN A 159 -4.02 2.70 -1.38
N TRP A 160 -5.31 2.78 -1.12
CA TRP A 160 -6.35 3.12 -2.09
C TRP A 160 -7.30 4.16 -1.51
N ASP A 161 -7.83 5.01 -2.38
CA ASP A 161 -8.86 5.98 -2.05
C ASP A 161 -10.26 5.38 -2.24
N VAL A 162 -10.44 4.63 -3.32
CA VAL A 162 -11.70 3.94 -3.64
C VAL A 162 -11.53 2.44 -3.57
N ASP A 163 -12.23 1.80 -2.63
CA ASP A 163 -12.25 0.35 -2.43
C ASP A 163 -13.43 -0.26 -3.19
N SER A 164 -13.16 -1.24 -4.05
CA SER A 164 -14.16 -1.97 -4.83
C SER A 164 -15.03 -2.89 -3.97
N LEU A 165 -14.49 -3.43 -2.87
CA LEU A 165 -15.06 -4.50 -2.05
C LEU A 165 -15.39 -5.77 -2.85
N ASP A 166 -14.67 -6.05 -3.92
CA ASP A 166 -14.85 -7.23 -4.76
C ASP A 166 -14.63 -8.55 -3.99
N TRP A 167 -13.76 -8.53 -3.00
CA TRP A 167 -13.50 -9.64 -2.07
C TRP A 167 -14.71 -10.01 -1.16
N LYS A 168 -15.82 -9.24 -1.21
CA LYS A 168 -17.05 -9.47 -0.42
C LYS A 168 -18.16 -10.14 -1.23
N ASP A 169 -17.86 -10.89 -2.25
CA ASP A 169 -18.82 -11.58 -3.12
C ASP A 169 -19.90 -10.65 -3.72
N LEU A 170 -19.55 -9.37 -3.95
CA LEU A 170 -20.43 -8.42 -4.63
C LEU A 170 -20.56 -8.77 -6.11
N SER A 171 -21.74 -8.55 -6.68
CA SER A 171 -21.94 -8.70 -8.12
C SER A 171 -21.17 -7.63 -8.93
N ALA A 172 -20.82 -7.94 -10.17
CA ALA A 172 -20.15 -6.99 -11.06
C ALA A 172 -20.86 -5.62 -11.19
N PRO A 173 -22.21 -5.53 -11.27
CA PRO A 173 -22.92 -4.25 -11.25
C PRO A 173 -22.75 -3.47 -9.94
N GLU A 174 -22.71 -4.15 -8.79
CA GLU A 174 -22.50 -3.50 -7.48
C GLU A 174 -21.09 -2.94 -7.37
N ILE A 175 -20.05 -3.72 -7.76
CA ILE A 175 -18.67 -3.27 -7.82
C ILE A 175 -18.54 -2.06 -8.74
N THR A 176 -19.08 -2.15 -9.96
CA THR A 176 -19.05 -1.05 -10.94
C THR A 176 -19.67 0.22 -10.37
N LYS A 177 -20.89 0.12 -9.81
CA LYS A 177 -21.59 1.26 -9.21
C LYS A 177 -20.79 1.87 -8.06
N ARG A 178 -20.17 1.02 -7.22
CA ARG A 178 -19.38 1.47 -6.09
C ARG A 178 -18.14 2.26 -6.53
N VAL A 179 -17.40 1.74 -7.50
CA VAL A 179 -16.19 2.40 -8.01
C VAL A 179 -16.53 3.66 -8.78
N THR A 180 -17.40 3.57 -9.79
CA THR A 180 -17.74 4.72 -10.66
C THR A 180 -18.51 5.83 -9.95
N GLY A 181 -19.13 5.54 -8.82
CA GLY A 181 -19.84 6.54 -8.01
C GLY A 181 -18.93 7.35 -7.08
N LYS A 182 -17.63 7.04 -7.04
CA LYS A 182 -16.65 7.68 -6.14
C LYS A 182 -15.49 8.33 -6.87
N VAL A 183 -15.35 8.12 -8.17
CA VAL A 183 -14.32 8.71 -9.03
C VAL A 183 -14.86 9.87 -9.85
#